data_cffc8e67d4952c84a9cde901282e0d0f
#
_entry.id   cffc8e67d4952c84a9cde901282e0d0f
#
_cell.length_a   1.000
_cell.length_b   1.000
_cell.length_c   1.000
_cell.angle_alpha   90.00
_cell.angle_beta   90.00
_cell.angle_gamma   90.00
#
_symmetry.space_group_name_H-M   'P 1'
#
loop_
_entity.id
_entity.type
_entity.pdbx_description
1 polymer ?
#
loop_
_entity_poly.entity_id
_entity_poly.type
_entity_poly.pdbx_seq_one_letter_code
_entity_poly.pdbx_strand_id
1 'polypeptide(L)'
;MPRFVELSHQIVPGMKTYPGLPEPTVEVLLDYEASHKRYQNQAEFYIASLHLCGNTGTYVDSPRHRYRDGVDLAGIGLERLANLPIVTIDATGGGLAIDGDAFRDLDLSDRAVLFRSDFSKRWGTAAYFIDNPFLTAAAAELLVSKRTAFVGIDSLNIDDTGDPSRPAHTRLLGAGIPICEHMTNLQALPASGARLHAVPIAWVGGATFPVRAYAIVDQD
;
A
#
# COMPACT_ATOMS: atom_id res chain seq x y z
N MET A 1 -2.88 -5.57 26.03
CA MET A 1 -1.87 -4.84 25.20
C MET A 1 -2.43 -4.74 23.79
N PRO A 2 -2.27 -3.65 23.04
CA PRO A 2 -2.79 -3.54 21.69
C PRO A 2 -2.24 -4.68 20.79
N ARG A 3 -3.06 -5.19 19.88
CA ARG A 3 -2.64 -6.19 18.89
C ARG A 3 -2.22 -5.49 17.60
N PHE A 4 -1.00 -5.75 17.15
CA PHE A 4 -0.52 -5.27 15.85
C PHE A 4 -0.78 -6.32 14.77
N VAL A 5 -1.22 -5.86 13.61
CA VAL A 5 -1.43 -6.68 12.41
C VAL A 5 -0.55 -6.12 11.30
N GLU A 6 0.40 -6.92 10.82
CA GLU A 6 1.23 -6.59 9.65
C GLU A 6 0.38 -6.62 8.38
N LEU A 7 0.40 -5.56 7.60
CA LEU A 7 -0.39 -5.42 6.38
C LEU A 7 0.48 -5.29 5.12
N SER A 8 1.79 -5.50 5.25
CA SER A 8 2.74 -5.40 4.14
C SER A 8 3.42 -6.72 3.83
N HIS A 9 3.72 -6.94 2.56
CA HIS A 9 4.64 -7.98 2.14
C HIS A 9 6.09 -7.58 2.43
N GLN A 10 6.92 -8.58 2.76
CA GLN A 10 8.36 -8.37 2.94
C GLN A 10 9.01 -8.09 1.58
N ILE A 11 9.95 -7.15 1.55
CA ILE A 11 10.77 -6.89 0.37
C ILE A 11 11.95 -7.86 0.40
N VAL A 12 12.05 -8.69 -0.64
CA VAL A 12 13.12 -9.67 -0.82
C VAL A 12 13.88 -9.32 -2.10
N PRO A 13 15.22 -9.28 -2.08
CA PRO A 13 16.01 -9.05 -3.30
C PRO A 13 15.60 -10.01 -4.43
N GLY A 14 15.46 -9.47 -5.64
CA GLY A 14 15.03 -10.25 -6.81
C GLY A 14 13.53 -10.52 -6.90
N MET A 15 12.70 -10.00 -5.99
CA MET A 15 11.25 -10.19 -6.08
C MET A 15 10.64 -9.37 -7.22
N LYS A 16 9.65 -9.95 -7.91
CA LYS A 16 8.83 -9.23 -8.88
C LYS A 16 7.59 -8.68 -8.19
N THR A 17 7.44 -7.37 -8.21
CA THR A 17 6.25 -6.69 -7.70
C THR A 17 5.26 -6.40 -8.82
N TYR A 18 5.76 -5.90 -9.95
CA TYR A 18 4.96 -5.58 -11.12
C TYR A 18 5.72 -5.96 -12.40
N PRO A 19 5.07 -6.56 -13.41
CA PRO A 19 5.71 -6.92 -14.67
C PRO A 19 6.35 -5.69 -15.36
N GLY A 20 7.61 -5.81 -15.74
CA GLY A 20 8.35 -4.74 -16.43
C GLY A 20 9.03 -3.71 -15.54
N LEU A 21 8.81 -3.74 -14.22
CA LEU A 21 9.55 -2.89 -13.29
C LEU A 21 10.82 -3.58 -12.77
N PRO A 22 11.87 -2.81 -12.43
CA PRO A 22 13.11 -3.37 -11.86
C PRO A 22 12.86 -4.10 -10.54
N GLU A 23 13.52 -5.22 -10.36
CA GLU A 23 13.53 -5.98 -9.11
C GLU A 23 14.42 -5.26 -8.07
N PRO A 24 14.09 -5.31 -6.76
CA PRO A 24 14.93 -4.75 -5.73
C PRO A 24 16.26 -5.50 -5.64
N THR A 25 17.35 -4.76 -5.46
CA THR A 25 18.70 -5.31 -5.29
C THR A 25 19.37 -4.74 -4.06
N VAL A 26 20.26 -5.53 -3.44
CA VAL A 26 21.05 -5.12 -2.29
C VAL A 26 22.53 -5.14 -2.67
N GLU A 27 23.23 -4.05 -2.38
CA GLU A 27 24.66 -3.92 -2.50
C GLU A 27 25.29 -3.78 -1.10
N VAL A 28 26.17 -4.70 -0.73
CA VAL A 28 26.88 -4.63 0.54
C VAL A 28 28.05 -3.64 0.42
N LEU A 29 28.01 -2.54 1.15
CA LEU A 29 29.04 -1.49 1.19
C LEU A 29 30.11 -1.78 2.23
N LEU A 30 29.71 -2.38 3.36
CA LEU A 30 30.61 -2.78 4.44
C LEU A 30 30.02 -4.01 5.12
N ASP A 31 30.70 -5.15 5.02
CA ASP A 31 30.35 -6.36 5.73
C ASP A 31 30.95 -6.41 7.14
N TYR A 32 30.54 -7.38 7.93
CA TYR A 32 31.00 -7.53 9.33
C TYR A 32 32.51 -7.75 9.40
N GLU A 33 33.10 -8.54 8.52
CA GLU A 33 34.53 -8.86 8.56
C GLU A 33 35.39 -7.65 8.24
N ALA A 34 35.06 -6.91 7.17
CA ALA A 34 35.75 -5.67 6.79
C ALA A 34 35.57 -4.60 7.88
N SER A 35 34.38 -4.50 8.44
CA SER A 35 34.05 -3.56 9.52
C SER A 35 34.86 -3.88 10.78
N HIS A 36 34.96 -5.15 11.18
CA HIS A 36 35.75 -5.59 12.34
C HIS A 36 37.21 -5.13 12.24
N LYS A 37 37.85 -5.35 11.09
CA LYS A 37 39.23 -4.89 10.82
C LYS A 37 39.33 -3.36 10.89
N ARG A 38 38.36 -2.65 10.28
CA ARG A 38 38.33 -1.17 10.26
C ARG A 38 38.25 -0.57 11.65
N TYR A 39 37.52 -1.21 12.56
CA TYR A 39 37.33 -0.76 13.96
C TYR A 39 38.29 -1.43 14.93
N GLN A 40 39.47 -1.89 14.46
CA GLN A 40 40.54 -2.45 15.30
C GLN A 40 40.08 -3.64 16.18
N ASN A 41 39.19 -4.45 15.64
CA ASN A 41 38.58 -5.62 16.28
C ASN A 41 37.76 -5.30 17.54
N GLN A 42 37.26 -4.07 17.67
CA GLN A 42 36.45 -3.64 18.83
C GLN A 42 34.96 -3.58 18.56
N ALA A 43 34.56 -3.45 17.28
CA ALA A 43 33.15 -3.35 16.88
C ALA A 43 32.93 -3.92 15.48
N GLU A 44 31.69 -4.29 15.18
CA GLU A 44 31.25 -4.75 13.87
C GLU A 44 29.98 -4.01 13.46
N PHE A 45 29.91 -3.65 12.17
CA PHE A 45 28.74 -3.01 11.56
C PHE A 45 28.51 -3.59 10.16
N TYR A 46 27.24 -3.63 9.76
CA TYR A 46 26.84 -3.99 8.41
C TYR A 46 26.15 -2.78 7.75
N ILE A 47 26.65 -2.37 6.59
CA ILE A 47 26.09 -1.26 5.81
C ILE A 47 25.82 -1.75 4.40
N ALA A 48 24.59 -1.54 3.93
CA ALA A 48 24.18 -1.90 2.58
C ALA A 48 23.33 -0.80 1.94
N SER A 49 23.36 -0.73 0.62
CA SER A 49 22.40 0.03 -0.19
C SER A 49 21.28 -0.88 -0.62
N LEU A 50 20.04 -0.37 -0.59
CA LEU A 50 18.87 -1.01 -1.19
C LEU A 50 18.45 -0.19 -2.40
N HIS A 51 18.44 -0.80 -3.58
CA HIS A 51 17.95 -0.20 -4.81
C HIS A 51 16.60 -0.81 -5.16
N LEU A 52 15.60 0.03 -5.33
CA LEU A 52 14.23 -0.39 -5.67
C LEU A 52 13.49 0.72 -6.42
N CYS A 53 12.45 0.37 -7.18
CA CYS A 53 11.49 1.36 -7.68
C CYS A 53 10.39 1.63 -6.64
N GLY A 54 9.72 2.78 -6.77
CA GLY A 54 8.69 3.18 -5.82
C GLY A 54 7.52 2.21 -5.68
N ASN A 55 7.21 1.44 -6.72
CA ASN A 55 6.12 0.45 -6.76
C ASN A 55 6.60 -0.95 -6.34
N THR A 56 7.47 -1.05 -5.34
CA THR A 56 8.00 -2.32 -4.84
C THR A 56 7.27 -2.76 -3.56
N GLY A 57 6.81 -4.01 -3.54
CA GLY A 57 6.11 -4.57 -2.38
C GLY A 57 4.76 -3.89 -2.12
N THR A 58 4.39 -3.72 -0.87
CA THR A 58 3.24 -2.89 -0.46
C THR A 58 3.68 -1.43 -0.45
N TYR A 59 3.02 -0.56 -1.20
CA TYR A 59 3.42 0.84 -1.36
C TYR A 59 2.23 1.79 -1.33
N VAL A 60 2.52 3.06 -1.10
CA VAL A 60 1.55 4.16 -1.14
C VAL A 60 1.79 5.03 -2.36
N ASP A 61 0.70 5.35 -3.07
CA ASP A 61 0.66 6.33 -4.15
C ASP A 61 0.23 7.69 -3.62
N SER A 62 1.00 8.71 -3.99
CA SER A 62 0.62 10.11 -3.80
C SER A 62 -0.13 10.64 -5.03
N PRO A 63 -0.83 11.79 -4.94
CA PRO A 63 -1.41 12.47 -6.10
C PRO A 63 -0.45 12.68 -7.27
N ARG A 64 0.84 12.86 -6.99
CA ARG A 64 1.90 12.99 -8.00
C ARG A 64 2.04 11.75 -8.90
N HIS A 65 1.63 10.58 -8.44
CA HIS A 65 1.66 9.37 -9.26
C HIS A 65 0.81 9.49 -10.53
N ARG A 66 -0.27 10.24 -10.45
CA ARG A 66 -1.21 10.43 -11.57
C ARG A 66 -1.14 11.83 -12.18
N TYR A 67 -0.76 12.85 -11.41
CA TYR A 67 -0.83 14.26 -11.80
C TYR A 67 0.53 14.94 -11.68
N ARG A 68 0.95 15.65 -12.74
CA ARG A 68 2.28 16.31 -12.80
C ARG A 68 2.52 17.28 -11.65
N ASP A 69 1.49 18.04 -11.29
CA ASP A 69 1.52 19.04 -10.21
C ASP A 69 0.84 18.52 -8.93
N GLY A 70 0.59 17.20 -8.86
CA GLY A 70 0.03 16.57 -7.68
C GLY A 70 1.00 16.59 -6.51
N VAL A 71 0.42 16.60 -5.30
CA VAL A 71 1.18 16.51 -4.04
C VAL A 71 2.03 15.24 -4.06
N ASP A 72 3.31 15.35 -3.75
CA ASP A 72 4.25 14.25 -3.62
C ASP A 72 4.20 13.60 -2.22
N LEU A 73 5.01 12.55 -2.02
CA LEU A 73 5.02 11.82 -0.75
C LEU A 73 5.42 12.69 0.45
N ALA A 74 6.28 13.69 0.26
CA ALA A 74 6.69 14.59 1.33
C ALA A 74 5.61 15.61 1.70
N GLY A 75 4.70 15.89 0.77
CA GLY A 75 3.62 16.86 0.95
C GLY A 75 2.31 16.27 1.48
N ILE A 76 2.16 14.93 1.56
CA ILE A 76 0.96 14.32 2.15
C ILE A 76 0.99 14.53 3.66
N GLY A 77 -0.09 15.08 4.23
CA GLY A 77 -0.22 15.24 5.68
C GLY A 77 -0.30 13.90 6.41
N LEU A 78 0.29 13.82 7.60
CA LEU A 78 0.31 12.58 8.41
C LEU A 78 -1.10 12.12 8.81
N GLU A 79 -2.06 13.02 8.90
CA GLU A 79 -3.48 12.73 9.15
C GLU A 79 -4.14 11.89 8.04
N ARG A 80 -3.49 11.80 6.86
CA ARG A 80 -3.90 10.94 5.74
C ARG A 80 -3.18 9.59 5.71
N LEU A 81 -2.18 9.37 6.58
CA LEU A 81 -1.27 8.23 6.51
C LEU A 81 -1.18 7.44 7.83
N ALA A 82 -1.56 8.05 8.92
CA ALA A 82 -1.35 7.47 10.24
C ALA A 82 -2.57 7.64 11.16
N ASN A 83 -2.77 6.66 12.03
CA ASN A 83 -3.82 6.66 13.05
C ASN A 83 -5.25 6.79 12.48
N LEU A 84 -5.47 6.33 11.25
CA LEU A 84 -6.78 6.39 10.59
C LEU A 84 -7.69 5.27 11.08
N PRO A 85 -8.93 5.55 11.51
CA PRO A 85 -9.89 4.49 11.76
C PRO A 85 -10.11 3.67 10.50
N ILE A 86 -10.08 2.35 10.61
CA ILE A 86 -10.25 1.43 9.48
C ILE A 86 -11.72 1.03 9.34
N VAL A 87 -12.19 0.97 8.09
CA VAL A 87 -13.35 0.20 7.66
C VAL A 87 -12.87 -0.86 6.67
N THR A 88 -13.04 -2.13 7.01
CA THR A 88 -12.68 -3.23 6.11
C THR A 88 -13.91 -3.66 5.32
N ILE A 89 -13.81 -3.64 3.99
CA ILE A 89 -14.84 -4.11 3.06
C ILE A 89 -14.47 -5.52 2.60
N ASP A 90 -15.32 -6.48 2.88
CA ASP A 90 -15.15 -7.84 2.37
C ASP A 90 -15.65 -7.91 0.92
N ALA A 91 -14.71 -8.03 -0.01
CA ALA A 91 -14.92 -8.20 -1.44
C ALA A 91 -14.64 -9.65 -1.89
N THR A 92 -14.49 -10.59 -0.95
CA THR A 92 -14.29 -12.00 -1.27
C THR A 92 -15.55 -12.62 -1.88
N GLY A 93 -15.41 -13.48 -2.87
CA GLY A 93 -16.56 -14.17 -3.51
C GLY A 93 -17.35 -13.32 -4.50
N GLY A 94 -17.02 -12.04 -4.69
CA GLY A 94 -17.47 -11.20 -5.79
C GLY A 94 -16.71 -11.51 -7.10
N GLY A 95 -17.08 -10.82 -8.18
CA GLY A 95 -16.27 -10.79 -9.42
C GLY A 95 -14.97 -10.00 -9.21
N LEU A 96 -14.27 -9.73 -10.32
CA LEU A 96 -13.05 -8.89 -10.27
C LEU A 96 -13.40 -7.42 -9.99
N ALA A 97 -14.53 -6.94 -10.50
CA ALA A 97 -14.98 -5.57 -10.31
C ALA A 97 -15.67 -5.40 -8.96
N ILE A 98 -15.12 -4.54 -8.12
CA ILE A 98 -15.68 -4.14 -6.82
C ILE A 98 -16.40 -2.83 -7.03
N ASP A 99 -17.72 -2.82 -6.91
CA ASP A 99 -18.55 -1.62 -7.00
C ASP A 99 -18.96 -1.08 -5.61
N GLY A 100 -19.75 0.02 -5.63
CA GLY A 100 -20.08 0.74 -4.41
C GLY A 100 -21.15 0.11 -3.52
N ASP A 101 -21.81 -0.96 -3.93
CA ASP A 101 -23.01 -1.46 -3.22
C ASP A 101 -22.67 -1.98 -1.82
N ALA A 102 -21.51 -2.63 -1.65
CA ALA A 102 -21.09 -3.17 -0.36
C ALA A 102 -20.81 -2.10 0.72
N PHE A 103 -20.61 -0.83 0.34
CA PHE A 103 -20.25 0.25 1.28
C PHE A 103 -21.04 1.55 1.10
N ARG A 104 -22.11 1.51 0.26
CA ARG A 104 -22.96 2.68 -0.03
C ARG A 104 -23.52 3.35 1.22
N ASP A 105 -23.96 2.56 2.18
CA ASP A 105 -24.64 3.05 3.40
C ASP A 105 -23.68 3.26 4.58
N LEU A 106 -22.40 2.98 4.41
CA LEU A 106 -21.41 3.15 5.47
C LEU A 106 -20.94 4.60 5.60
N ASP A 107 -20.65 5.04 6.82
CA ASP A 107 -19.91 6.27 7.08
C ASP A 107 -18.42 6.01 6.87
N LEU A 108 -17.84 6.63 5.84
CA LEU A 108 -16.44 6.47 5.46
C LEU A 108 -15.64 7.78 5.59
N SER A 109 -16.27 8.85 6.12
CA SER A 109 -15.61 10.14 6.24
C SER A 109 -14.40 10.04 7.17
N ASP A 110 -13.27 10.57 6.69
CA ASP A 110 -11.99 10.61 7.41
C ASP A 110 -11.48 9.23 7.87
N ARG A 111 -11.86 8.16 7.17
CA ARG A 111 -11.46 6.78 7.45
C ARG A 111 -10.54 6.21 6.37
N ALA A 112 -9.76 5.20 6.75
CA ALA A 112 -9.09 4.31 5.81
C ALA A 112 -10.09 3.19 5.41
N VAL A 113 -10.37 3.07 4.11
CA VAL A 113 -11.21 2.00 3.56
C VAL A 113 -10.31 0.96 2.91
N LEU A 114 -10.33 -0.26 3.45
CA LEU A 114 -9.48 -1.36 3.01
C LEU A 114 -10.33 -2.46 2.37
N PHE A 115 -10.04 -2.77 1.11
CA PHE A 115 -10.75 -3.79 0.33
C PHE A 115 -10.02 -5.12 0.42
N ARG A 116 -10.67 -6.08 1.08
CA ARG A 116 -10.18 -7.46 1.20
C ARG A 116 -10.77 -8.30 0.08
N SER A 117 -9.94 -8.77 -0.83
CA SER A 117 -10.31 -9.70 -1.90
C SER A 117 -9.70 -11.10 -1.72
N ASP A 118 -8.81 -11.26 -0.74
CA ASP A 118 -7.97 -12.45 -0.53
C ASP A 118 -6.99 -12.71 -1.71
N PHE A 119 -6.83 -11.77 -2.63
CA PHE A 119 -5.94 -11.89 -3.78
C PHE A 119 -4.46 -11.94 -3.35
N SER A 120 -4.12 -11.31 -2.24
CA SER A 120 -2.77 -11.36 -1.65
C SER A 120 -2.27 -12.79 -1.36
N LYS A 121 -3.16 -13.78 -1.26
CA LYS A 121 -2.78 -15.20 -1.13
C LYS A 121 -2.03 -15.74 -2.35
N ARG A 122 -2.13 -15.06 -3.51
CA ARG A 122 -1.40 -15.40 -4.74
C ARG A 122 0.00 -14.76 -4.81
N TRP A 123 0.35 -13.92 -3.83
CA TRP A 123 1.63 -13.21 -3.81
C TRP A 123 2.82 -14.13 -4.05
N GLY A 124 3.79 -13.68 -4.84
CA GLY A 124 4.99 -14.44 -5.19
C GLY A 124 4.77 -15.55 -6.24
N THR A 125 3.57 -15.66 -6.82
CA THR A 125 3.26 -16.61 -7.91
C THR A 125 2.92 -15.88 -9.21
N ALA A 126 3.02 -16.57 -10.34
CA ALA A 126 2.61 -16.01 -11.64
C ALA A 126 1.11 -15.64 -11.67
N ALA A 127 0.27 -16.33 -10.90
CA ALA A 127 -1.17 -16.06 -10.81
C ALA A 127 -1.49 -14.71 -10.15
N TYR A 128 -0.54 -14.10 -9.45
CA TYR A 128 -0.71 -12.76 -8.87
C TYR A 128 -0.79 -11.66 -9.93
N PHE A 129 -0.28 -11.89 -11.14
CA PHE A 129 -0.25 -10.92 -12.22
C PHE A 129 -1.40 -11.05 -13.22
N ILE A 130 -2.41 -11.86 -12.91
CA ILE A 130 -3.53 -12.19 -13.80
C ILE A 130 -4.85 -11.99 -13.05
N ASP A 131 -5.81 -11.33 -13.71
CA ASP A 131 -7.19 -11.20 -13.23
C ASP A 131 -7.27 -10.62 -11.79
N ASN A 132 -6.68 -9.44 -11.59
CA ASN A 132 -6.70 -8.79 -10.30
C ASN A 132 -8.07 -8.16 -9.99
N PRO A 133 -8.59 -8.27 -8.75
CA PRO A 133 -9.71 -7.49 -8.27
C PRO A 133 -9.39 -5.99 -8.29
N PHE A 134 -10.38 -5.16 -8.65
CA PHE A 134 -10.22 -3.71 -8.82
C PHE A 134 -11.50 -2.95 -8.47
N LEU A 135 -11.38 -1.64 -8.19
CA LEU A 135 -12.52 -0.76 -7.98
C LEU A 135 -13.08 -0.24 -9.30
N THR A 136 -14.41 -0.25 -9.44
CA THR A 136 -15.06 0.42 -10.55
C THR A 136 -14.94 1.95 -10.45
N ALA A 137 -15.12 2.64 -11.56
CA ALA A 137 -15.19 4.11 -11.59
C ALA A 137 -16.24 4.65 -10.61
N ALA A 138 -17.42 4.01 -10.55
CA ALA A 138 -18.50 4.39 -9.65
C ALA A 138 -18.16 4.18 -8.18
N ALA A 139 -17.45 3.07 -7.86
CA ALA A 139 -16.94 2.82 -6.51
C ALA A 139 -15.95 3.91 -6.07
N ALA A 140 -15.01 4.28 -6.93
CA ALA A 140 -14.06 5.35 -6.65
C ALA A 140 -14.74 6.72 -6.47
N GLU A 141 -15.73 7.06 -7.30
CA GLU A 141 -16.54 8.27 -7.11
C GLU A 141 -17.29 8.30 -5.79
N LEU A 142 -17.86 7.16 -5.38
CA LEU A 142 -18.55 7.04 -4.11
C LEU A 142 -17.58 7.30 -2.94
N LEU A 143 -16.36 6.72 -2.96
CA LEU A 143 -15.34 6.95 -1.93
C LEU A 143 -14.95 8.44 -1.84
N VAL A 144 -14.77 9.11 -2.97
CA VAL A 144 -14.51 10.56 -3.03
C VAL A 144 -15.68 11.34 -2.42
N SER A 145 -16.91 11.04 -2.82
CA SER A 145 -18.12 11.73 -2.31
C SER A 145 -18.29 11.56 -0.79
N LYS A 146 -17.85 10.43 -0.25
CA LYS A 146 -17.86 10.12 1.19
C LYS A 146 -16.66 10.70 1.95
N ARG A 147 -15.77 11.44 1.28
CA ARG A 147 -14.57 12.07 1.88
C ARG A 147 -13.67 11.07 2.61
N THR A 148 -13.51 9.89 2.03
CA THR A 148 -12.58 8.87 2.54
C THR A 148 -11.17 9.46 2.65
N ALA A 149 -10.45 9.16 3.72
CA ALA A 149 -9.11 9.70 3.95
C ALA A 149 -8.01 8.92 3.21
N PHE A 150 -8.20 7.61 3.06
CA PHE A 150 -7.21 6.67 2.52
C PHE A 150 -7.91 5.44 1.94
N VAL A 151 -7.39 4.88 0.85
CA VAL A 151 -7.91 3.66 0.25
C VAL A 151 -6.80 2.61 0.14
N GLY A 152 -7.08 1.38 0.55
CA GLY A 152 -6.15 0.26 0.41
C GLY A 152 -6.80 -0.98 -0.20
N ILE A 153 -6.00 -1.79 -0.89
CA ILE A 153 -6.45 -3.04 -1.50
C ILE A 153 -5.36 -4.12 -1.42
N ASP A 154 -5.77 -5.37 -1.24
CA ASP A 154 -4.88 -6.53 -1.22
C ASP A 154 -4.66 -7.14 -2.62
N SER A 155 -4.77 -6.31 -3.66
CA SER A 155 -4.70 -6.69 -5.07
C SER A 155 -3.46 -6.10 -5.75
N LEU A 156 -3.18 -6.58 -6.97
CA LEU A 156 -2.10 -6.10 -7.84
C LEU A 156 -2.22 -4.63 -8.21
N ASN A 157 -3.43 -4.17 -8.40
CA ASN A 157 -3.73 -2.78 -8.80
C ASN A 157 -5.15 -2.42 -8.36
N ILE A 158 -5.36 -1.14 -8.04
CA ILE A 158 -6.69 -0.61 -7.67
C ILE A 158 -7.62 -0.50 -8.87
N ASP A 159 -7.07 -0.40 -10.09
CA ASP A 159 -7.81 -0.39 -11.35
C ASP A 159 -7.74 -1.74 -12.06
N ASP A 160 -8.65 -1.95 -13.00
CA ASP A 160 -8.46 -2.94 -14.08
C ASP A 160 -7.20 -2.58 -14.87
N THR A 161 -6.23 -3.50 -14.90
CA THR A 161 -4.97 -3.28 -15.63
C THR A 161 -5.17 -3.22 -17.13
N GLY A 162 -6.29 -3.73 -17.66
CA GLY A 162 -6.71 -3.63 -19.05
C GLY A 162 -7.32 -2.28 -19.43
N ASP A 163 -7.79 -1.48 -18.46
CA ASP A 163 -8.35 -0.16 -18.73
C ASP A 163 -7.25 0.94 -18.67
N PRO A 164 -6.85 1.53 -19.82
CA PRO A 164 -5.82 2.57 -19.86
C PRO A 164 -6.25 3.90 -19.23
N SER A 165 -7.53 4.11 -18.97
CA SER A 165 -8.06 5.36 -18.35
C SER A 165 -7.76 5.43 -16.86
N ARG A 166 -7.51 4.26 -16.20
CA ARG A 166 -7.20 4.15 -14.76
C ARG A 166 -8.16 4.97 -13.90
N PRO A 167 -9.47 4.64 -13.93
CA PRO A 167 -10.49 5.49 -13.34
C PRO A 167 -10.39 5.61 -11.80
N ALA A 168 -10.01 4.58 -11.09
CA ALA A 168 -9.86 4.63 -9.64
C ALA A 168 -8.67 5.52 -9.23
N HIS A 169 -7.47 5.30 -9.80
CA HIS A 169 -6.33 6.22 -9.59
C HIS A 169 -6.70 7.65 -9.94
N THR A 170 -7.34 7.86 -11.09
CA THR A 170 -7.70 9.21 -11.55
C THR A 170 -8.60 9.93 -10.54
N ARG A 171 -9.63 9.26 -10.02
CA ARG A 171 -10.58 9.90 -9.09
C ARG A 171 -10.02 10.08 -7.70
N LEU A 172 -9.43 9.02 -7.15
CA LEU A 172 -8.93 9.03 -5.76
C LEU A 172 -7.75 10.00 -5.61
N LEU A 173 -6.72 9.86 -6.44
CA LEU A 173 -5.54 10.74 -6.38
C LEU A 173 -5.89 12.18 -6.78
N GLY A 174 -6.85 12.38 -7.69
CA GLY A 174 -7.37 13.71 -8.05
C GLY A 174 -8.09 14.40 -6.89
N ALA A 175 -8.67 13.65 -5.98
CA ALA A 175 -9.29 14.15 -4.75
C ALA A 175 -8.30 14.23 -3.56
N GLY A 176 -7.01 13.94 -3.78
CA GLY A 176 -5.99 13.95 -2.73
C GLY A 176 -6.07 12.75 -1.78
N ILE A 177 -6.72 11.66 -2.18
CA ILE A 177 -6.85 10.43 -1.38
C ILE A 177 -5.69 9.50 -1.75
N PRO A 178 -4.73 9.22 -0.83
CA PRO A 178 -3.67 8.27 -1.07
C PRO A 178 -4.21 6.85 -1.27
N ILE A 179 -3.51 6.07 -2.10
CA ILE A 179 -3.85 4.67 -2.38
C ILE A 179 -2.73 3.77 -1.86
N CYS A 180 -3.05 2.64 -1.26
CA CYS A 180 -2.09 1.59 -0.91
C CYS A 180 -2.44 0.31 -1.63
N GLU A 181 -1.52 -0.17 -2.45
CA GLU A 181 -1.67 -1.40 -3.21
C GLU A 181 -0.83 -2.53 -2.61
N HIS A 182 -1.12 -3.78 -3.02
CA HIS A 182 -0.43 -4.98 -2.57
C HIS A 182 -0.45 -5.15 -1.04
N MET A 183 -1.56 -4.77 -0.38
CA MET A 183 -1.71 -5.07 1.05
C MET A 183 -1.87 -6.57 1.29
N THR A 184 -1.67 -7.01 2.51
CA THR A 184 -1.87 -8.41 2.91
C THR A 184 -2.51 -8.51 4.29
N ASN A 185 -2.90 -9.72 4.70
CA ASN A 185 -3.47 -10.02 6.02
C ASN A 185 -4.74 -9.24 6.38
N LEU A 186 -5.46 -8.69 5.40
CA LEU A 186 -6.70 -7.93 5.66
C LEU A 186 -7.78 -8.80 6.35
N GLN A 187 -7.74 -10.12 6.19
CA GLN A 187 -8.61 -11.07 6.89
C GLN A 187 -8.40 -11.09 8.41
N ALA A 188 -7.27 -10.58 8.90
CA ALA A 188 -6.98 -10.50 10.34
C ALA A 188 -7.56 -9.24 11.00
N LEU A 189 -8.12 -8.33 10.20
CA LEU A 189 -8.75 -7.10 10.68
C LEU A 189 -10.21 -7.35 11.03
N PRO A 190 -10.73 -6.72 12.12
CA PRO A 190 -12.16 -6.61 12.33
C PRO A 190 -12.77 -5.66 11.29
N ALA A 191 -14.10 -5.70 11.15
CA ALA A 191 -14.83 -4.76 10.28
C ALA A 191 -14.62 -3.30 10.70
N SER A 192 -14.44 -3.04 12.00
CA SER A 192 -14.14 -1.74 12.61
C SER A 192 -13.35 -1.93 13.91
N GLY A 193 -12.88 -0.83 14.53
CA GLY A 193 -12.11 -0.92 15.79
C GLY A 193 -10.63 -1.20 15.59
N ALA A 194 -10.10 -0.83 14.44
CA ALA A 194 -8.68 -0.85 14.15
C ALA A 194 -8.22 0.50 13.58
N ARG A 195 -6.92 0.79 13.68
CA ARG A 195 -6.31 2.01 13.17
C ARG A 195 -5.15 1.70 12.24
N LEU A 196 -5.17 2.29 11.04
CA LEU A 196 -4.14 2.14 10.02
C LEU A 196 -2.96 3.08 10.26
N HIS A 197 -1.77 2.55 10.00
CA HIS A 197 -0.53 3.29 9.81
C HIS A 197 0.13 2.80 8.52
N ALA A 198 0.29 3.71 7.52
CA ALA A 198 0.88 3.42 6.22
C ALA A 198 1.69 4.63 5.73
N VAL A 199 2.75 4.97 6.48
CA VAL A 199 3.55 6.18 6.29
C VAL A 199 4.78 5.87 5.45
N PRO A 200 4.87 6.37 4.19
CA PRO A 200 6.10 6.29 3.40
C PRO A 200 7.16 7.26 3.93
N ILE A 201 8.38 7.15 3.43
CA ILE A 201 9.40 8.18 3.67
C ILE A 201 8.95 9.51 3.04
N ALA A 202 9.33 10.63 3.65
CA ALA A 202 9.07 11.97 3.14
C ALA A 202 10.00 12.29 1.96
N TRP A 203 9.71 11.70 0.80
CA TRP A 203 10.53 11.85 -0.41
C TRP A 203 10.00 13.00 -1.27
N VAL A 204 10.78 14.10 -1.35
CA VAL A 204 10.46 15.26 -2.22
C VAL A 204 10.56 14.84 -3.68
N GLY A 205 9.47 15.07 -4.42
CA GLY A 205 9.33 14.62 -5.82
C GLY A 205 8.95 13.15 -5.97
N GLY A 206 8.85 12.38 -4.88
CA GLY A 206 8.44 10.99 -4.89
C GLY A 206 6.95 10.82 -5.18
N ALA A 207 6.63 9.96 -6.13
CA ALA A 207 5.25 9.66 -6.53
C ALA A 207 4.68 8.48 -5.74
N THR A 208 5.49 7.46 -5.55
CA THR A 208 5.14 6.20 -4.88
C THR A 208 6.31 5.72 -4.03
N PHE A 209 6.07 5.02 -2.93
CA PHE A 209 7.14 4.37 -2.17
C PHE A 209 6.61 3.26 -1.27
N PRO A 210 7.42 2.18 -1.06
CA PRO A 210 7.09 1.12 -0.13
C PRO A 210 6.81 1.61 1.27
N VAL A 211 5.89 0.93 1.93
CA VAL A 211 5.55 1.18 3.33
C VAL A 211 5.56 -0.12 4.13
N ARG A 212 5.85 -0.03 5.40
CA ARG A 212 5.45 -1.05 6.34
C ARG A 212 4.09 -0.68 6.92
N ALA A 213 3.03 -0.96 6.15
CA ALA A 213 1.67 -0.75 6.61
C ALA A 213 1.33 -1.74 7.71
N TYR A 214 0.69 -1.27 8.77
CA TYR A 214 0.19 -2.11 9.86
C TYR A 214 -1.07 -1.51 10.47
N ALA A 215 -1.83 -2.34 11.14
CA ALA A 215 -2.95 -1.89 11.94
C ALA A 215 -2.71 -2.14 13.42
N ILE A 216 -3.23 -1.24 14.25
CA ILE A 216 -3.40 -1.42 15.68
C ILE A 216 -4.87 -1.76 15.90
N VAL A 217 -5.14 -2.92 16.50
CA VAL A 217 -6.50 -3.35 16.85
C VAL A 217 -6.70 -3.12 18.33
N ASP A 218 -7.72 -2.35 18.66
CA ASP A 218 -8.12 -2.14 20.03
C ASP A 218 -8.56 -3.50 20.62
N GLN A 219 -8.14 -3.79 21.85
CA GLN A 219 -8.63 -4.95 22.58
C GLN A 219 -9.81 -4.47 23.44
N ASP A 220 -10.92 -5.15 23.34
CA ASP A 220 -12.07 -5.01 24.25
C ASP A 220 -11.68 -5.26 25.70
#